data_a6949f55ca9c20523532526408d69743
#
_entry.id   a6949f55ca9c20523532526408d69743
#
_cell.length_a   1.000
_cell.length_b   1.000
_cell.length_c   1.000
_cell.angle_alpha   90.00
_cell.angle_beta   90.00
_cell.angle_gamma   90.00
#
_symmetry.space_group_name_H-M   'P 1'
#
loop_
_entity.id
_entity.type
_entity.pdbx_description
1 polymer ?
#
loop_
_entity_poly.entity_id
_entity_poly.type
_entity_poly.pdbx_seq_one_letter_code
_entity_poly.pdbx_strand_id
1 'polypeptide(L)'
;ETHMKDIYGVNVSPSLVSKVTDKILPLVYEWQSRLLDPVYPIVFLDAVHFKVKHENRIISKAAYTVLGINTDGIKDILGIWIGENESASFWLGVCQELKSRGVQDVLIACKDGLSGFSDAIKATFPETDIQLCVIHQLRNNMKYVANKERKLVMDDLKKVYKAYTLEQAELAFEEFKGTWGKKYPTVVKSWETNWLELTTYFSYPVEIRKLIYTTNTIEAFHRQLRKVTKTKTAYPTDNALRKIVYLATIGVTDKWTIPIPGWLECIQQFEIMFAGRLGKLSI
;
A
#
# COMPACT_ATOMS: atom_id res chain seq x y z
N GLU A 1 -3.50 6.76 32.34
CA GLU A 1 -3.10 6.90 33.76
C GLU A 1 -4.03 6.11 34.66
N THR A 2 -5.33 6.34 34.63
CA THR A 2 -6.35 5.71 35.49
C THR A 2 -6.27 4.18 35.44
N HIS A 3 -6.19 3.58 34.24
CA HIS A 3 -6.18 2.13 34.08
C HIS A 3 -4.96 1.40 34.68
N MET A 4 -3.80 2.02 34.63
CA MET A 4 -2.57 1.47 35.25
C MET A 4 -2.60 1.61 36.78
N LYS A 5 -3.21 2.69 37.28
CA LYS A 5 -3.40 2.90 38.73
C LYS A 5 -4.38 1.88 39.30
N ASP A 6 -5.47 1.59 38.55
CA ASP A 6 -6.52 0.66 38.98
C ASP A 6 -6.05 -0.81 39.01
N ILE A 7 -5.16 -1.20 38.07
CA ILE A 7 -4.68 -2.58 37.98
C ILE A 7 -3.40 -2.83 38.79
N TYR A 8 -2.47 -1.87 38.79
CA TYR A 8 -1.13 -2.07 39.37
C TYR A 8 -0.81 -1.15 40.55
N GLY A 9 -1.74 -0.29 40.99
CA GLY A 9 -1.53 0.64 42.10
C GLY A 9 -0.44 1.70 41.89
N VAL A 10 0.07 1.85 40.67
CA VAL A 10 1.22 2.73 40.35
C VAL A 10 0.76 3.96 39.57
N ASN A 11 1.13 5.15 40.05
CA ASN A 11 0.96 6.39 39.31
C ASN A 11 2.05 6.50 38.24
N VAL A 12 1.65 6.33 36.99
CA VAL A 12 2.56 6.42 35.84
C VAL A 12 2.40 7.79 35.19
N SER A 13 3.43 8.61 35.23
CA SER A 13 3.42 9.92 34.57
C SER A 13 3.60 9.76 33.05
N PRO A 14 3.07 10.68 32.23
CA PRO A 14 3.30 10.68 30.80
C PRO A 14 4.79 10.70 30.42
N SER A 15 5.63 11.35 31.21
CA SER A 15 7.09 11.40 31.06
C SER A 15 7.75 10.04 31.33
N LEU A 16 7.27 9.29 32.32
CA LEU A 16 7.76 7.94 32.58
C LEU A 16 7.39 6.98 31.44
N VAL A 17 6.14 7.04 30.95
CA VAL A 17 5.70 6.27 29.78
C VAL A 17 6.57 6.59 28.58
N SER A 18 6.85 7.88 28.32
CA SER A 18 7.74 8.29 27.24
C SER A 18 9.14 7.68 27.38
N LYS A 19 9.77 7.82 28.55
CA LYS A 19 11.11 7.28 28.82
C LYS A 19 11.18 5.76 28.67
N VAL A 20 10.16 5.03 29.15
CA VAL A 20 10.11 3.56 29.02
C VAL A 20 9.95 3.18 27.54
N THR A 21 9.08 3.89 26.80
CA THR A 21 8.86 3.60 25.38
C THR A 21 10.00 4.10 24.48
N ASP A 22 10.90 4.99 24.96
CA ASP A 22 12.08 5.39 24.18
C ASP A 22 13.07 4.23 23.98
N LYS A 23 13.06 3.25 24.89
CA LYS A 23 13.80 1.98 24.71
C LYS A 23 13.35 1.16 23.51
N ILE A 24 12.19 1.45 22.95
CA ILE A 24 11.67 0.78 21.75
C ILE A 24 12.30 1.37 20.47
N LEU A 25 12.80 2.60 20.47
CA LEU A 25 13.35 3.22 19.27
C LEU A 25 14.51 2.43 18.63
N PRO A 26 15.48 1.90 19.38
CA PRO A 26 16.50 1.02 18.78
C PRO A 26 15.89 -0.18 18.05
N LEU A 27 14.87 -0.83 18.62
CA LEU A 27 14.16 -1.94 17.99
C LEU A 27 13.41 -1.52 16.71
N VAL A 28 12.86 -0.30 16.70
CA VAL A 28 12.25 0.28 15.49
C VAL A 28 13.27 0.40 14.36
N TYR A 29 14.46 0.93 14.69
CA TYR A 29 15.53 1.10 13.68
C TYR A 29 16.10 -0.23 13.23
N GLU A 30 16.32 -1.18 14.14
CA GLU A 30 16.77 -2.54 13.81
C GLU A 30 15.76 -3.23 12.88
N TRP A 31 14.47 -3.18 13.22
CA TRP A 31 13.41 -3.73 12.38
C TRP A 31 13.36 -3.05 11.00
N GLN A 32 13.46 -1.73 10.95
CA GLN A 32 13.43 -0.97 9.70
C GLN A 32 14.64 -1.28 8.81
N SER A 33 15.82 -1.56 9.39
CA SER A 33 17.06 -1.84 8.67
C SER A 33 17.35 -3.32 8.44
N ARG A 34 16.47 -4.22 8.87
CA ARG A 34 16.66 -5.67 8.72
C ARG A 34 16.81 -6.09 7.26
N LEU A 35 17.52 -7.17 7.01
CA LEU A 35 17.58 -7.79 5.69
C LEU A 35 16.18 -8.25 5.25
N LEU A 36 15.95 -8.19 3.97
CA LEU A 36 14.71 -8.59 3.31
C LEU A 36 14.96 -9.75 2.36
N ASP A 37 13.90 -10.43 1.96
CA ASP A 37 13.98 -11.47 0.93
C ASP A 37 14.43 -10.87 -0.41
N PRO A 38 15.17 -11.61 -1.23
CA PRO A 38 15.70 -11.09 -2.49
C PRO A 38 14.64 -10.82 -3.54
N VAL A 39 13.50 -11.54 -3.48
CA VAL A 39 12.43 -11.41 -4.48
C VAL A 39 11.08 -11.30 -3.80
N TYR A 40 10.30 -10.33 -4.24
CA TYR A 40 8.89 -10.18 -3.87
C TYR A 40 8.01 -10.24 -5.11
N PRO A 41 7.24 -11.32 -5.32
CA PRO A 41 6.27 -11.43 -6.42
C PRO A 41 5.27 -10.27 -6.46
N ILE A 42 4.80 -9.82 -5.30
CA ILE A 42 3.87 -8.69 -5.23
C ILE A 42 4.29 -7.75 -4.10
N VAL A 43 4.34 -6.45 -4.40
CA VAL A 43 4.55 -5.39 -3.41
C VAL A 43 3.38 -4.40 -3.49
N PHE A 44 2.85 -3.99 -2.34
CA PHE A 44 1.83 -2.95 -2.21
C PHE A 44 2.44 -1.73 -1.53
N LEU A 45 2.19 -0.57 -2.12
CA LEU A 45 2.69 0.71 -1.63
C LEU A 45 1.50 1.67 -1.42
N ASP A 46 1.35 2.15 -0.19
CA ASP A 46 0.22 3.00 0.20
C ASP A 46 0.58 3.81 1.45
N ALA A 47 -0.19 4.84 1.77
CA ALA A 47 0.05 5.71 2.89
C ALA A 47 -1.18 5.90 3.79
N VAL A 48 -0.92 6.04 5.08
CA VAL A 48 -1.94 6.42 6.06
C VAL A 48 -1.54 7.71 6.78
N HIS A 49 -2.46 8.66 6.86
CA HIS A 49 -2.18 9.98 7.41
C HIS A 49 -2.49 10.07 8.90
N PHE A 50 -1.62 10.76 9.63
CA PHE A 50 -1.71 11.04 11.06
C PHE A 50 -1.48 12.52 11.33
N LYS A 51 -2.02 13.00 12.46
CA LYS A 51 -1.73 14.34 12.96
C LYS A 51 -0.58 14.29 13.95
N VAL A 52 0.41 15.15 13.77
CA VAL A 52 1.60 15.26 14.63
C VAL A 52 1.81 16.71 15.01
N LYS A 53 2.22 16.97 16.25
CA LYS A 53 2.62 18.30 16.70
C LYS A 53 4.04 18.61 16.19
N HIS A 54 4.18 19.74 15.52
CA HIS A 54 5.45 20.25 15.04
C HIS A 54 5.46 21.77 15.25
N GLU A 55 6.45 22.32 15.95
CA GLU A 55 6.60 23.76 16.22
C GLU A 55 5.29 24.42 16.70
N ASN A 56 4.65 23.86 17.69
CA ASN A 56 3.36 24.32 18.26
C ASN A 56 2.16 24.28 17.29
N ARG A 57 2.29 23.66 16.12
CA ARG A 57 1.19 23.45 15.16
C ARG A 57 0.90 21.96 15.03
N ILE A 58 -0.32 21.65 14.60
CA ILE A 58 -0.69 20.28 14.23
C ILE A 58 -0.62 20.18 12.72
N ILE A 59 0.29 19.35 12.22
CA ILE A 59 0.46 19.07 10.80
C ILE A 59 0.04 17.65 10.48
N SER A 60 -0.31 17.41 9.21
CA SER A 60 -0.58 16.07 8.71
C SER A 60 0.73 15.44 8.24
N LYS A 61 1.05 14.25 8.74
CA LYS A 61 2.17 13.41 8.27
C LYS A 61 1.63 12.08 7.77
N ALA A 62 2.24 11.56 6.74
CA ALA A 62 1.93 10.24 6.22
C ALA A 62 2.89 9.19 6.80
N ALA A 63 2.36 8.03 7.14
CA ALA A 63 3.14 6.81 7.31
C ALA A 63 3.02 6.00 6.02
N TYR A 64 4.05 6.06 5.22
CA TYR A 64 4.20 5.35 3.96
C TYR A 64 4.58 3.92 4.26
N THR A 65 3.79 2.99 3.79
CA THR A 65 3.94 1.57 4.08
C THR A 65 4.24 0.80 2.81
N VAL A 66 5.22 -0.08 2.88
CA VAL A 66 5.48 -1.08 1.83
C VAL A 66 5.20 -2.45 2.42
N LEU A 67 4.22 -3.15 1.83
CA LEU A 67 3.86 -4.52 2.16
C LEU A 67 4.28 -5.43 1.02
N GLY A 68 5.08 -6.46 1.28
CA GLY A 68 5.45 -7.48 0.34
C GLY A 68 4.71 -8.81 0.58
N ILE A 69 4.55 -9.58 -0.49
CA ILE A 69 4.25 -11.00 -0.43
C ILE A 69 5.48 -11.70 -0.99
N ASN A 70 6.12 -12.54 -0.18
CA ASN A 70 7.33 -13.24 -0.59
C ASN A 70 7.02 -14.48 -1.44
N THR A 71 8.04 -15.21 -1.87
CA THR A 71 7.89 -16.41 -2.71
C THR A 71 7.12 -17.53 -2.03
N ASP A 72 7.11 -17.57 -0.70
CA ASP A 72 6.32 -18.53 0.09
C ASP A 72 4.86 -18.11 0.28
N GLY A 73 4.46 -16.95 -0.24
CA GLY A 73 3.11 -16.38 -0.09
C GLY A 73 2.85 -15.72 1.26
N ILE A 74 3.89 -15.54 2.07
CA ILE A 74 3.79 -14.88 3.37
C ILE A 74 3.84 -13.36 3.19
N LYS A 75 2.93 -12.68 3.88
CA LYS A 75 2.93 -11.21 3.92
C LYS A 75 3.98 -10.70 4.90
N ASP A 76 4.66 -9.62 4.54
CA ASP A 76 5.56 -8.88 5.42
C ASP A 76 5.43 -7.38 5.21
N ILE A 77 5.60 -6.58 6.26
CA ILE A 77 5.76 -5.13 6.14
C ILE A 77 7.24 -4.83 5.97
N LEU A 78 7.64 -4.51 4.76
CA LEU A 78 9.04 -4.29 4.39
C LEU A 78 9.62 -3.03 5.04
N GLY A 79 8.77 -2.07 5.34
CA GLY A 79 9.14 -0.87 6.08
C GLY A 79 8.00 0.14 6.16
N ILE A 80 8.20 1.13 7.07
CA ILE A 80 7.29 2.25 7.26
C ILE A 80 8.11 3.53 7.40
N TRP A 81 7.83 4.50 6.53
CA TRP A 81 8.51 5.80 6.53
C TRP A 81 7.52 6.90 6.90
N ILE A 82 7.92 7.82 7.77
CA ILE A 82 7.08 8.95 8.18
C ILE A 82 7.61 10.21 7.50
N GLY A 83 6.74 10.88 6.75
CA GLY A 83 7.07 12.10 6.01
C GLY A 83 5.88 13.05 5.89
N GLU A 84 6.17 14.30 5.52
CA GLU A 84 5.16 15.34 5.32
C GLU A 84 4.68 15.38 3.87
N ASN A 85 5.59 15.17 2.95
CA ASN A 85 5.35 15.28 1.53
C ASN A 85 5.68 13.97 0.82
N GLU A 86 4.77 13.55 -0.01
CA GLU A 86 4.92 12.44 -0.92
C GLU A 86 5.42 12.97 -2.27
N SER A 87 6.62 12.58 -2.64
CA SER A 87 7.25 13.00 -3.89
C SER A 87 7.90 11.81 -4.59
N ALA A 88 8.17 11.93 -5.89
CA ALA A 88 8.92 10.92 -6.64
C ALA A 88 10.30 10.63 -6.03
N SER A 89 10.99 11.68 -5.57
CA SER A 89 12.30 11.54 -4.90
C SER A 89 12.22 10.80 -3.57
N PHE A 90 11.13 11.00 -2.81
CA PHE A 90 10.88 10.25 -1.58
C PHE A 90 10.73 8.74 -1.88
N TRP A 91 9.87 8.39 -2.83
CA TRP A 91 9.66 7.00 -3.22
C TRP A 91 10.89 6.36 -3.85
N LEU A 92 11.70 7.12 -4.60
CA LEU A 92 12.98 6.65 -5.08
C LEU A 92 13.91 6.26 -3.91
N GLY A 93 13.97 7.10 -2.86
CA GLY A 93 14.70 6.80 -1.63
C GLY A 93 14.20 5.52 -0.94
N VAL A 94 12.87 5.33 -0.86
CA VAL A 94 12.27 4.10 -0.32
C VAL A 94 12.68 2.87 -1.14
N CYS A 95 12.57 2.92 -2.46
CA CYS A 95 12.98 1.81 -3.33
C CYS A 95 14.48 1.50 -3.21
N GLN A 96 15.34 2.52 -3.14
CA GLN A 96 16.79 2.34 -2.93
C GLN A 96 17.10 1.72 -1.56
N GLU A 97 16.36 2.11 -0.50
CA GLU A 97 16.50 1.50 0.81
C GLU A 97 16.10 0.02 0.78
N LEU A 98 14.99 -0.35 0.12
CA LEU A 98 14.61 -1.75 -0.07
C LEU A 98 15.74 -2.54 -0.77
N LYS A 99 16.32 -1.97 -1.83
CA LYS A 99 17.43 -2.57 -2.55
C LYS A 99 18.68 -2.75 -1.68
N SER A 100 19.03 -1.75 -0.88
CA SER A 100 20.18 -1.82 0.04
C SER A 100 19.99 -2.87 1.14
N ARG A 101 18.75 -3.22 1.46
CA ARG A 101 18.37 -4.25 2.43
C ARG A 101 18.21 -5.65 1.81
N GLY A 102 18.61 -5.83 0.57
CA GLY A 102 18.70 -7.14 -0.08
C GLY A 102 17.63 -7.43 -1.14
N VAL A 103 16.62 -6.58 -1.33
CA VAL A 103 15.62 -6.78 -2.40
C VAL A 103 16.30 -6.61 -3.76
N GLN A 104 16.34 -7.67 -4.53
CA GLN A 104 16.94 -7.70 -5.87
C GLN A 104 15.89 -7.48 -6.96
N ASP A 105 14.69 -8.04 -6.75
CA ASP A 105 13.62 -7.99 -7.73
C ASP A 105 12.23 -7.87 -7.09
N VAL A 106 11.34 -7.15 -7.81
CA VAL A 106 9.91 -7.03 -7.53
C VAL A 106 9.17 -7.30 -8.83
N LEU A 107 8.30 -8.32 -8.88
CA LEU A 107 7.62 -8.65 -10.14
C LEU A 107 6.47 -7.69 -10.42
N ILE A 108 5.60 -7.45 -9.44
CA ILE A 108 4.44 -6.55 -9.56
C ILE A 108 4.41 -5.58 -8.39
N ALA A 109 4.33 -4.28 -8.69
CA ALA A 109 4.12 -3.22 -7.70
C ALA A 109 2.71 -2.62 -7.83
N CYS A 110 1.90 -2.80 -6.79
CA CYS A 110 0.56 -2.23 -6.67
C CYS A 110 0.62 -0.91 -5.90
N LYS A 111 0.22 0.20 -6.51
CA LYS A 111 0.36 1.53 -5.94
C LYS A 111 -0.87 2.42 -6.13
N ASP A 112 -0.87 3.56 -5.43
CA ASP A 112 -1.75 4.69 -5.67
C ASP A 112 -1.34 5.53 -6.88
N GLY A 113 -2.27 6.40 -7.32
CA GLY A 113 -2.12 7.26 -8.50
C GLY A 113 -1.30 8.53 -8.29
N LEU A 114 -0.13 8.44 -7.64
CA LEU A 114 0.75 9.59 -7.46
C LEU A 114 1.70 9.75 -8.65
N SER A 115 1.87 10.99 -9.11
CA SER A 115 2.75 11.29 -10.23
C SER A 115 4.23 11.01 -9.88
N GLY A 116 4.99 10.46 -10.84
CA GLY A 116 6.40 10.14 -10.68
C GLY A 116 6.71 8.92 -9.82
N PHE A 117 5.69 8.25 -9.27
CA PHE A 117 5.88 7.06 -8.46
C PHE A 117 6.33 5.85 -9.30
N SER A 118 5.71 5.66 -10.47
CA SER A 118 6.10 4.61 -11.41
C SER A 118 7.56 4.76 -11.86
N ASP A 119 7.98 5.99 -12.14
CA ASP A 119 9.36 6.29 -12.52
C ASP A 119 10.34 5.92 -11.42
N ALA A 120 10.01 6.20 -10.15
CA ALA A 120 10.84 5.85 -9.00
C ALA A 120 10.98 4.32 -8.84
N ILE A 121 9.90 3.56 -9.03
CA ILE A 121 9.94 2.09 -8.99
C ILE A 121 10.80 1.57 -10.15
N LYS A 122 10.52 2.01 -11.38
CA LYS A 122 11.24 1.56 -12.59
C LYS A 122 12.72 1.93 -12.57
N ALA A 123 13.10 3.05 -11.97
CA ALA A 123 14.51 3.44 -11.80
C ALA A 123 15.29 2.47 -10.91
N THR A 124 14.62 1.80 -9.96
CA THR A 124 15.28 0.86 -9.04
C THR A 124 15.07 -0.60 -9.44
N PHE A 125 13.88 -0.92 -9.91
CA PHE A 125 13.42 -2.25 -10.33
C PHE A 125 12.83 -2.14 -11.74
N PRO A 126 13.65 -2.09 -12.81
CA PRO A 126 13.22 -1.76 -14.17
C PRO A 126 12.23 -2.75 -14.78
N GLU A 127 12.34 -4.02 -14.37
CA GLU A 127 11.48 -5.10 -14.89
C GLU A 127 10.15 -5.27 -14.12
N THR A 128 9.87 -4.40 -13.14
CA THR A 128 8.64 -4.48 -12.33
C THR A 128 7.43 -4.06 -13.15
N ASP A 129 6.37 -4.84 -13.15
CA ASP A 129 5.08 -4.42 -13.68
C ASP A 129 4.36 -3.52 -12.68
N ILE A 130 3.83 -2.40 -13.16
CA ILE A 130 3.12 -1.44 -12.32
C ILE A 130 1.62 -1.65 -12.47
N GLN A 131 0.95 -1.87 -11.34
CA GLN A 131 -0.50 -1.90 -11.25
C GLN A 131 -1.01 -0.71 -10.44
N LEU A 132 -1.78 0.15 -11.06
CA LEU A 132 -2.48 1.22 -10.37
C LEU A 132 -3.75 0.69 -9.70
N CYS A 133 -3.97 1.05 -8.45
CA CYS A 133 -5.15 0.63 -7.70
C CYS A 133 -6.45 1.17 -8.31
N VAL A 134 -7.26 0.27 -8.86
CA VAL A 134 -8.56 0.61 -9.47
C VAL A 134 -9.49 1.29 -8.46
N ILE A 135 -9.50 0.85 -7.20
CA ILE A 135 -10.37 1.42 -6.16
C ILE A 135 -9.97 2.85 -5.79
N HIS A 136 -8.68 3.15 -5.71
CA HIS A 136 -8.21 4.52 -5.48
C HIS A 136 -8.52 5.42 -6.68
N GLN A 137 -8.34 4.92 -7.91
CA GLN A 137 -8.77 5.63 -9.12
C GLN A 137 -10.25 5.99 -9.08
N LEU A 138 -11.12 5.03 -8.76
CA LEU A 138 -12.56 5.26 -8.63
C LEU A 138 -12.89 6.29 -7.56
N ARG A 139 -12.33 6.16 -6.34
CA ARG A 139 -12.55 7.11 -5.24
C ARG A 139 -12.14 8.53 -5.62
N ASN A 140 -11.02 8.67 -6.30
CA ASN A 140 -10.53 9.98 -6.75
C ASN A 140 -11.42 10.59 -7.81
N ASN A 141 -11.92 9.79 -8.75
CA ASN A 141 -12.81 10.26 -9.80
C ASN A 141 -14.21 10.66 -9.28
N MET A 142 -14.75 9.94 -8.28
CA MET A 142 -16.06 10.25 -7.71
C MET A 142 -16.14 11.62 -7.03
N LYS A 143 -15.03 12.27 -6.75
CA LYS A 143 -15.00 13.66 -6.26
C LYS A 143 -15.51 14.66 -7.31
N TYR A 144 -15.39 14.33 -8.59
CA TYR A 144 -15.81 15.14 -9.72
C TYR A 144 -17.22 14.83 -10.22
N VAL A 145 -17.87 13.79 -9.64
CA VAL A 145 -19.20 13.33 -10.06
C VAL A 145 -20.26 13.81 -9.08
N ALA A 146 -21.35 14.39 -9.62
CA ALA A 146 -22.51 14.82 -8.82
C ALA A 146 -23.11 13.65 -8.04
N ASN A 147 -23.44 13.87 -6.75
CA ASN A 147 -23.88 12.81 -5.83
C ASN A 147 -25.01 11.93 -6.39
N LYS A 148 -26.00 12.54 -7.08
CA LYS A 148 -27.14 11.86 -7.69
C LYS A 148 -26.77 10.86 -8.80
N GLU A 149 -25.61 11.04 -9.42
CA GLU A 149 -25.15 10.24 -10.57
C GLU A 149 -24.01 9.29 -10.23
N ARG A 150 -23.43 9.40 -9.03
CA ARG A 150 -22.30 8.55 -8.61
C ARG A 150 -22.56 7.07 -8.79
N LYS A 151 -23.77 6.62 -8.45
CA LYS A 151 -24.14 5.21 -8.58
C LYS A 151 -24.10 4.77 -10.04
N LEU A 152 -24.71 5.52 -10.94
CA LEU A 152 -24.74 5.22 -12.37
C LEU A 152 -23.35 5.22 -13.00
N VAL A 153 -22.56 6.25 -12.72
CA VAL A 153 -21.17 6.34 -13.19
C VAL A 153 -20.32 5.16 -12.66
N MET A 154 -20.49 4.80 -11.40
CA MET A 154 -19.81 3.64 -10.80
C MET A 154 -20.24 2.31 -11.43
N ASP A 155 -21.53 2.13 -11.72
CA ASP A 155 -22.07 0.91 -12.32
C ASP A 155 -21.53 0.75 -13.77
N ASP A 156 -21.38 1.85 -14.52
CA ASP A 156 -20.79 1.81 -15.85
C ASP A 156 -19.27 1.58 -15.81
N LEU A 157 -18.53 2.26 -14.93
CA LEU A 157 -17.11 1.97 -14.74
C LEU A 157 -16.86 0.54 -14.26
N LYS A 158 -17.82 -0.05 -13.53
CA LYS A 158 -17.72 -1.45 -13.10
C LYS A 158 -17.67 -2.41 -14.27
N LYS A 159 -18.34 -2.11 -15.38
CA LYS A 159 -18.27 -2.92 -16.60
C LYS A 159 -16.85 -2.93 -17.19
N VAL A 160 -16.12 -1.81 -17.06
CA VAL A 160 -14.74 -1.68 -17.51
C VAL A 160 -13.81 -2.56 -16.65
N TYR A 161 -13.73 -2.31 -15.33
CA TYR A 161 -12.73 -2.98 -14.51
C TYR A 161 -13.11 -4.41 -14.08
N LYS A 162 -14.34 -4.86 -14.37
CA LYS A 162 -14.77 -6.25 -14.16
C LYS A 162 -14.91 -7.05 -15.46
N ALA A 163 -14.48 -6.51 -16.58
CA ALA A 163 -14.42 -7.23 -17.85
C ALA A 163 -13.53 -8.48 -17.73
N TYR A 164 -13.80 -9.47 -18.56
CA TYR A 164 -13.01 -10.71 -18.57
C TYR A 164 -11.69 -10.53 -19.33
N THR A 165 -11.71 -9.72 -20.39
CA THR A 165 -10.54 -9.44 -21.24
C THR A 165 -10.30 -7.94 -21.36
N LEU A 166 -9.09 -7.57 -21.80
CA LEU A 166 -8.72 -6.16 -22.04
C LEU A 166 -9.60 -5.56 -23.14
N GLU A 167 -9.86 -6.31 -24.22
CA GLU A 167 -10.69 -5.86 -25.33
C GLU A 167 -12.12 -5.53 -24.89
N GLN A 168 -12.70 -6.35 -24.00
CA GLN A 168 -14.02 -6.06 -23.42
C GLN A 168 -13.98 -4.82 -22.51
N ALA A 169 -12.89 -4.61 -21.76
CA ALA A 169 -12.70 -3.41 -20.96
C ALA A 169 -12.59 -2.15 -21.83
N GLU A 170 -11.89 -2.24 -22.94
CA GLU A 170 -11.77 -1.15 -23.93
C GLU A 170 -13.13 -0.78 -24.53
N LEU A 171 -13.90 -1.77 -24.97
CA LEU A 171 -15.26 -1.55 -25.50
C LEU A 171 -16.15 -0.89 -24.43
N ALA A 172 -16.16 -1.40 -23.21
CA ALA A 172 -16.94 -0.83 -22.11
C ALA A 172 -16.49 0.60 -21.76
N PHE A 173 -15.21 0.90 -21.91
CA PHE A 173 -14.69 2.25 -21.67
C PHE A 173 -15.08 3.22 -22.81
N GLU A 174 -15.13 2.78 -24.06
CA GLU A 174 -15.65 3.59 -25.16
C GLU A 174 -17.14 3.92 -24.97
N GLU A 175 -17.96 2.94 -24.54
CA GLU A 175 -19.37 3.20 -24.16
C GLU A 175 -19.47 4.22 -23.01
N PHE A 176 -18.60 4.08 -22.00
CA PHE A 176 -18.52 5.04 -20.90
C PHE A 176 -18.19 6.45 -21.39
N LYS A 177 -17.22 6.60 -22.27
CA LYS A 177 -16.85 7.88 -22.88
C LYS A 177 -18.01 8.49 -23.67
N GLY A 178 -18.73 7.69 -24.43
CA GLY A 178 -19.90 8.13 -25.18
C GLY A 178 -21.02 8.68 -24.29
N THR A 179 -21.26 8.01 -23.15
CA THR A 179 -22.32 8.38 -22.20
C THR A 179 -21.95 9.56 -21.31
N TRP A 180 -20.73 9.55 -20.76
CA TRP A 180 -20.33 10.46 -19.68
C TRP A 180 -19.27 11.50 -20.07
N GLY A 181 -18.61 11.33 -21.22
CA GLY A 181 -17.45 12.14 -21.61
C GLY A 181 -17.73 13.63 -21.70
N LYS A 182 -18.89 14.02 -22.24
CA LYS A 182 -19.28 15.45 -22.31
C LYS A 182 -19.52 16.04 -20.92
N LYS A 183 -20.04 15.26 -19.99
CA LYS A 183 -20.44 15.72 -18.65
C LYS A 183 -19.31 15.64 -17.64
N TYR A 184 -18.51 14.58 -17.70
CA TYR A 184 -17.40 14.30 -16.78
C TYR A 184 -16.06 14.10 -17.50
N PRO A 185 -15.60 15.08 -18.28
CA PRO A 185 -14.37 14.93 -19.08
C PRO A 185 -13.12 14.67 -18.21
N THR A 186 -13.10 15.20 -16.98
CA THR A 186 -12.00 14.97 -16.02
C THR A 186 -11.90 13.50 -15.64
N VAL A 187 -13.04 12.82 -15.47
CA VAL A 187 -13.07 11.37 -15.15
C VAL A 187 -12.51 10.58 -16.32
N VAL A 188 -13.00 10.85 -17.54
CA VAL A 188 -12.52 10.19 -18.75
C VAL A 188 -11.02 10.39 -18.94
N LYS A 189 -10.56 11.64 -18.90
CA LYS A 189 -9.13 11.97 -19.05
C LYS A 189 -8.26 11.27 -18.01
N SER A 190 -8.74 11.17 -16.76
CA SER A 190 -8.01 10.47 -15.69
C SER A 190 -7.85 8.97 -15.99
N TRP A 191 -8.87 8.32 -16.56
CA TRP A 191 -8.78 6.92 -16.97
C TRP A 191 -7.89 6.73 -18.19
N GLU A 192 -8.00 7.59 -19.19
CA GLU A 192 -7.15 7.55 -20.40
C GLU A 192 -5.67 7.72 -20.03
N THR A 193 -5.35 8.69 -19.18
CA THR A 193 -3.97 8.95 -18.74
C THR A 193 -3.36 7.76 -18.01
N ASN A 194 -4.17 7.07 -17.20
CA ASN A 194 -3.70 5.97 -16.35
C ASN A 194 -4.01 4.59 -16.96
N TRP A 195 -4.51 4.50 -18.18
CA TRP A 195 -5.07 3.28 -18.77
C TRP A 195 -4.12 2.09 -18.70
N LEU A 196 -2.88 2.27 -19.12
CA LEU A 196 -1.87 1.20 -19.12
C LEU A 196 -1.65 0.59 -17.75
N GLU A 197 -1.43 1.44 -16.74
CA GLU A 197 -1.20 0.96 -15.37
C GLU A 197 -2.48 0.46 -14.68
N LEU A 198 -3.66 0.99 -15.05
CA LEU A 198 -4.94 0.51 -14.55
C LEU A 198 -5.29 -0.87 -15.07
N THR A 199 -4.88 -1.19 -16.30
CA THR A 199 -5.26 -2.42 -17.01
C THR A 199 -4.17 -3.50 -16.97
N THR A 200 -3.03 -3.25 -16.35
CA THR A 200 -1.92 -4.21 -16.20
C THR A 200 -2.42 -5.58 -15.71
N TYR A 201 -3.37 -5.63 -14.77
CA TYR A 201 -3.88 -6.89 -14.23
C TYR A 201 -4.56 -7.79 -15.28
N PHE A 202 -5.03 -7.27 -16.43
CA PHE A 202 -5.58 -8.10 -17.48
C PHE A 202 -4.56 -9.04 -18.13
N SER A 203 -3.28 -8.72 -18.05
CA SER A 203 -2.19 -9.58 -18.54
C SER A 203 -1.96 -10.81 -17.67
N TYR A 204 -2.64 -10.93 -16.54
CA TYR A 204 -2.43 -12.00 -15.55
C TYR A 204 -3.60 -12.97 -15.47
N PRO A 205 -3.36 -14.25 -15.10
CA PRO A 205 -4.39 -15.21 -14.74
C PRO A 205 -5.29 -14.70 -13.60
N VAL A 206 -6.50 -15.24 -13.51
CA VAL A 206 -7.55 -14.80 -12.58
C VAL A 206 -7.08 -14.85 -11.12
N GLU A 207 -6.25 -15.81 -10.75
CA GLU A 207 -5.71 -16.00 -9.40
C GLU A 207 -4.84 -14.80 -8.99
N ILE A 208 -3.88 -14.42 -9.84
CA ILE A 208 -3.02 -13.26 -9.62
C ILE A 208 -3.83 -11.97 -9.74
N ARG A 209 -4.70 -11.88 -10.76
CA ARG A 209 -5.54 -10.70 -11.01
C ARG A 209 -6.32 -10.27 -9.76
N LYS A 210 -6.92 -11.22 -9.02
CA LYS A 210 -7.67 -10.98 -7.78
C LYS A 210 -6.83 -10.32 -6.68
N LEU A 211 -5.53 -10.58 -6.67
CA LEU A 211 -4.62 -10.06 -5.65
C LEU A 211 -4.20 -8.61 -5.96
N ILE A 212 -4.02 -8.27 -7.24
CA ILE A 212 -3.32 -7.05 -7.65
C ILE A 212 -4.22 -5.89 -8.11
N TYR A 213 -5.45 -6.15 -8.60
CA TYR A 213 -6.30 -5.08 -9.13
C TYR A 213 -6.76 -4.07 -8.07
N THR A 214 -6.58 -4.40 -6.77
CA THR A 214 -6.87 -3.51 -5.65
C THR A 214 -5.77 -3.57 -4.61
N THR A 215 -5.67 -2.52 -3.79
CA THR A 215 -4.77 -2.47 -2.63
C THR A 215 -5.45 -2.96 -1.34
N ASN A 216 -6.46 -3.82 -1.42
CA ASN A 216 -7.20 -4.32 -0.25
C ASN A 216 -6.31 -4.96 0.82
N THR A 217 -5.22 -5.61 0.42
CA THR A 217 -4.26 -6.25 1.32
C THR A 217 -3.62 -5.23 2.25
N ILE A 218 -3.07 -4.14 1.72
CA ILE A 218 -2.46 -3.08 2.53
C ILE A 218 -3.52 -2.21 3.22
N GLU A 219 -4.68 -1.98 2.61
CA GLU A 219 -5.80 -1.30 3.27
C GLU A 219 -6.31 -2.07 4.51
N ALA A 220 -6.29 -3.40 4.48
CA ALA A 220 -6.63 -4.22 5.63
C ALA A 220 -5.62 -4.04 6.77
N PHE A 221 -4.33 -3.96 6.46
CA PHE A 221 -3.29 -3.61 7.42
C PHE A 221 -3.52 -2.20 8.00
N HIS A 222 -3.74 -1.19 7.16
CA HIS A 222 -4.02 0.18 7.60
C HIS A 222 -5.26 0.27 8.49
N ARG A 223 -6.29 -0.54 8.26
CA ARG A 223 -7.46 -0.63 9.17
C ARG A 223 -7.08 -1.15 10.55
N GLN A 224 -6.20 -2.16 10.64
CA GLN A 224 -5.72 -2.65 11.94
C GLN A 224 -4.87 -1.59 12.64
N LEU A 225 -3.97 -0.94 11.91
CA LEU A 225 -3.17 0.17 12.41
C LEU A 225 -4.06 1.30 12.98
N ARG A 226 -5.10 1.69 12.24
CA ARG A 226 -6.07 2.71 12.70
C ARG A 226 -6.84 2.31 13.95
N LYS A 227 -7.13 1.02 14.20
CA LYS A 227 -7.79 0.59 15.44
C LYS A 227 -6.98 0.95 16.68
N VAL A 228 -5.67 0.83 16.61
CA VAL A 228 -4.76 1.16 17.70
C VAL A 228 -4.51 2.68 17.81
N THR A 229 -4.52 3.38 16.68
CA THR A 229 -4.10 4.79 16.62
C THR A 229 -5.25 5.79 16.73
N LYS A 230 -6.51 5.40 16.48
CA LYS A 230 -7.69 6.29 16.39
C LYS A 230 -8.03 7.02 17.69
N THR A 231 -7.57 6.53 18.84
CA THR A 231 -7.84 7.15 20.15
C THR A 231 -7.04 8.43 20.38
N LYS A 232 -6.02 8.69 19.56
CA LYS A 232 -5.19 9.88 19.65
C LYS A 232 -5.53 10.88 18.54
N THR A 233 -5.87 12.10 18.96
CA THR A 233 -6.15 13.19 18.02
C THR A 233 -4.90 13.72 17.33
N ALA A 234 -3.75 13.73 18.02
CA ALA A 234 -2.43 14.08 17.49
C ALA A 234 -1.31 13.43 18.31
N TYR A 235 -0.21 13.14 17.65
CA TYR A 235 1.02 12.64 18.29
C TYR A 235 1.93 13.82 18.70
N PRO A 236 2.61 13.74 19.86
CA PRO A 236 3.46 14.83 20.32
C PRO A 236 4.72 15.02 19.46
N THR A 237 5.25 13.93 18.88
CA THR A 237 6.47 13.93 18.04
C THR A 237 6.40 12.81 17.00
N ASP A 238 7.27 12.89 15.97
CA ASP A 238 7.44 11.81 14.98
C ASP A 238 7.87 10.50 15.64
N ASN A 239 8.76 10.56 16.64
CA ASN A 239 9.19 9.37 17.37
C ASN A 239 8.05 8.71 18.15
N ALA A 240 7.11 9.51 18.69
CA ALA A 240 5.92 8.96 19.34
C ALA A 240 5.02 8.25 18.31
N LEU A 241 4.87 8.81 17.11
CA LEU A 241 4.15 8.15 16.02
C LEU A 241 4.88 6.87 15.58
N ARG A 242 6.19 6.92 15.34
CA ARG A 242 7.00 5.75 14.93
C ARG A 242 6.86 4.58 15.91
N LYS A 243 6.98 4.83 17.22
CA LYS A 243 6.85 3.79 18.25
C LYS A 243 5.49 3.10 18.20
N ILE A 244 4.41 3.87 18.11
CA ILE A 244 3.05 3.32 18.08
C ILE A 244 2.79 2.54 16.79
N VAL A 245 3.22 3.07 15.66
CA VAL A 245 3.08 2.42 14.35
C VAL A 245 3.85 1.10 14.33
N TYR A 246 5.10 1.10 14.82
CA TYR A 246 5.91 -0.11 14.94
C TYR A 246 5.25 -1.18 15.82
N LEU A 247 4.82 -0.83 17.05
CA LEU A 247 4.19 -1.78 17.96
C LEU A 247 2.89 -2.35 17.39
N ALA A 248 2.09 -1.51 16.73
CA ALA A 248 0.89 -1.96 16.06
C ALA A 248 1.21 -2.89 14.87
N THR A 249 2.30 -2.61 14.15
CA THR A 249 2.78 -3.45 13.04
C THR A 249 3.16 -4.82 13.54
N ILE A 250 4.04 -4.93 14.54
CA ILE A 250 4.45 -6.22 15.11
C ILE A 250 3.22 -7.02 15.57
N GLY A 251 2.30 -6.40 16.32
CA GLY A 251 1.09 -7.10 16.80
C GLY A 251 0.13 -7.58 15.67
N VAL A 252 0.26 -7.03 14.46
CA VAL A 252 -0.49 -7.49 13.28
C VAL A 252 0.30 -8.56 12.53
N THR A 253 1.60 -8.35 12.30
CA THR A 253 2.45 -9.22 11.48
C THR A 253 2.77 -10.55 12.16
N ASP A 254 2.82 -10.61 13.49
CA ASP A 254 2.97 -11.87 14.26
C ASP A 254 1.93 -12.93 13.89
N LYS A 255 0.81 -12.53 13.30
CA LYS A 255 -0.27 -13.43 12.84
C LYS A 255 -0.12 -13.87 11.38
N TRP A 256 0.85 -13.34 10.66
CA TRP A 256 1.07 -13.64 9.25
C TRP A 256 2.07 -14.80 9.08
N THR A 257 1.68 -15.96 9.54
CA THR A 257 2.54 -17.17 9.60
C THR A 257 2.23 -18.20 8.53
N ILE A 258 1.17 -17.97 7.74
CA ILE A 258 0.72 -18.89 6.69
C ILE A 258 0.60 -18.17 5.36
N PRO A 259 0.80 -18.87 4.23
CA PRO A 259 0.58 -18.33 2.90
C PRO A 259 -0.82 -17.75 2.72
N ILE A 260 -0.94 -16.76 1.86
CA ILE A 260 -2.26 -16.27 1.44
C ILE A 260 -3.02 -17.36 0.69
N PRO A 261 -4.37 -17.40 0.79
CA PRO A 261 -5.18 -18.41 0.10
C PRO A 261 -4.93 -18.43 -1.41
N GLY A 262 -4.77 -19.62 -1.99
CA GLY A 262 -4.55 -19.80 -3.43
C GLY A 262 -3.13 -19.45 -3.88
N TRP A 263 -2.16 -19.38 -2.97
CA TRP A 263 -0.79 -18.98 -3.32
C TRP A 263 -0.07 -19.99 -4.20
N LEU A 264 -0.32 -21.27 -4.00
CA LEU A 264 0.33 -22.32 -4.81
C LEU A 264 0.02 -22.15 -6.31
N GLU A 265 -1.21 -21.86 -6.64
CA GLU A 265 -1.62 -21.60 -8.01
C GLU A 265 -0.98 -20.31 -8.54
N CYS A 266 -0.89 -19.27 -7.70
CA CYS A 266 -0.26 -18.01 -8.07
C CYS A 266 1.23 -18.17 -8.36
N ILE A 267 1.99 -18.85 -7.48
CA ILE A 267 3.44 -18.97 -7.63
C ILE A 267 3.82 -19.79 -8.88
N GLN A 268 3.05 -20.83 -9.21
CA GLN A 268 3.24 -21.58 -10.44
C GLN A 268 3.04 -20.72 -11.69
N GLN A 269 2.04 -19.83 -11.69
CA GLN A 269 1.83 -18.90 -12.79
C GLN A 269 2.95 -17.85 -12.86
N PHE A 270 3.41 -17.36 -11.71
CA PHE A 270 4.56 -16.44 -11.67
C PHE A 270 5.82 -17.08 -12.23
N GLU A 271 6.07 -18.36 -11.95
CA GLU A 271 7.23 -19.08 -12.47
C GLU A 271 7.21 -19.20 -13.99
N ILE A 272 6.02 -19.40 -14.58
CA ILE A 272 5.84 -19.43 -16.03
C ILE A 272 6.02 -18.05 -16.65
N MET A 273 5.37 -17.02 -16.07
CA MET A 273 5.34 -15.67 -16.62
C MET A 273 6.66 -14.91 -16.44
N PHE A 274 7.35 -15.16 -15.34
CA PHE A 274 8.59 -14.49 -14.95
C PHE A 274 9.75 -15.48 -14.82
N ALA A 275 9.89 -16.35 -15.82
CA ALA A 275 10.88 -17.42 -15.82
C ALA A 275 12.28 -16.93 -15.44
N GLY A 276 12.89 -17.56 -14.43
CA GLY A 276 14.23 -17.24 -13.94
C GLY A 276 14.33 -16.05 -12.98
N ARG A 277 13.22 -15.33 -12.69
CA ARG A 277 13.22 -14.17 -11.79
C ARG A 277 12.86 -14.50 -10.34
N LEU A 278 12.22 -15.64 -10.06
CA LEU A 278 11.84 -16.05 -8.69
C LEU A 278 12.99 -16.63 -7.87
N GLY A 279 14.19 -16.82 -8.46
CA GLY A 279 15.30 -17.50 -7.81
C GLY A 279 15.05 -19.01 -7.68
N LYS A 280 15.78 -19.69 -6.79
CA LYS A 280 15.49 -21.08 -6.45
C LYS A 280 14.34 -21.09 -5.45
N LEU A 281 13.17 -21.53 -5.89
CA LEU A 281 12.07 -21.82 -4.97
C LEU A 281 12.51 -22.94 -4.01
N SER A 282 12.38 -22.72 -2.72
CA SER A 282 12.50 -23.79 -1.73
C SER A 282 11.21 -24.63 -1.81
N ILE A 283 11.19 -25.65 -2.68
CA ILE A 283 10.12 -26.62 -2.78
C ILE A 283 10.31 -27.65 -1.66
#